data_eea1bea9a5b616ece607186293942531
#
_entry.id   eea1bea9a5b616ece607186293942531
#
_cell.length_a   1.000
_cell.length_b   1.000
_cell.length_c   1.000
_cell.angle_alpha   90.00
_cell.angle_beta   90.00
_cell.angle_gamma   90.00
#
_symmetry.space_group_name_H-M   'P 1'
#
loop_
_entity.id
_entity.type
_entity.pdbx_description
1 polymer ?
#
loop_
_entity_poly.entity_id
_entity_poly.type
_entity_poly.pdbx_seq_one_letter_code
_entity_poly.pdbx_strand_id
1 'polypeptide(L)'
;LALCCDGFFVTHTKDVVNLTPADMCLPPYDPYRSPVPCMDMECPPVRMMRDPPIMKSNYISYATHASWQQEIWAAVERSRKHTIKWINGLIDTENTDAEVVIVASGTAVSQGREAIRLLEDEGVRCGLVKVKALRPWPGEEIREATKNAKHIFVPEFNVTGWLAKEIKATIPNSERVHAGPHVCGGMTMPPEIIASEIKAALGLRSESLAGRGS
;
A
#
# COMPACT_ATOMS: atom_id res chain seq x y z
N LEU A 1 4.93 -5.61 -12.65
CA LEU A 1 3.92 -4.71 -12.13
C LEU A 1 2.69 -5.51 -11.71
N ALA A 2 2.14 -5.28 -10.52
CA ALA A 2 0.87 -5.83 -10.09
C ALA A 2 -0.09 -4.67 -9.78
N LEU A 3 -1.25 -4.69 -10.42
CA LEU A 3 -2.37 -3.80 -10.12
C LEU A 3 -3.39 -4.57 -9.31
N CYS A 4 -3.62 -4.13 -8.07
CA CYS A 4 -4.62 -4.75 -7.19
C CYS A 4 -5.89 -3.91 -7.23
N CYS A 5 -7.00 -4.52 -7.65
CA CYS A 5 -8.31 -3.89 -7.71
C CYS A 5 -9.25 -4.55 -6.71
N ASP A 6 -10.04 -3.72 -6.04
CA ASP A 6 -11.12 -4.19 -5.18
C ASP A 6 -12.28 -4.74 -6.02
N GLY A 7 -12.82 -5.90 -5.61
CA GLY A 7 -13.88 -6.58 -6.34
C GLY A 7 -15.26 -5.94 -6.22
N PHE A 8 -15.53 -5.20 -5.13
CA PHE A 8 -16.86 -4.61 -4.91
C PHE A 8 -16.99 -3.21 -5.46
N PHE A 9 -16.07 -2.32 -5.11
CA PHE A 9 -16.19 -0.89 -5.39
C PHE A 9 -15.52 -0.49 -6.71
N VAL A 10 -14.58 -1.27 -7.21
CA VAL A 10 -13.84 -0.92 -8.43
C VAL A 10 -14.28 -1.75 -9.63
N THR A 11 -14.43 -3.07 -9.47
CA THR A 11 -14.69 -3.96 -10.62
C THR A 11 -16.16 -4.31 -10.82
N HIS A 12 -17.03 -4.14 -9.84
CA HIS A 12 -18.47 -4.45 -9.91
C HIS A 12 -19.37 -3.20 -9.99
N THR A 13 -18.80 -2.01 -9.84
CA THR A 13 -19.55 -0.76 -10.02
C THR A 13 -19.39 -0.22 -11.44
N LYS A 14 -20.40 0.49 -11.91
CA LYS A 14 -20.32 1.27 -13.16
C LYS A 14 -20.02 2.71 -12.79
N ASP A 15 -18.96 3.24 -13.34
CA ASP A 15 -18.58 4.63 -13.11
C ASP A 15 -18.02 5.25 -14.39
N VAL A 16 -17.99 6.58 -14.43
CA VAL A 16 -17.39 7.32 -15.54
C VAL A 16 -15.90 7.49 -15.26
N VAL A 17 -15.07 6.98 -16.15
CA VAL A 17 -13.63 7.10 -16.05
C VAL A 17 -13.04 7.87 -17.22
N ASN A 18 -12.07 8.72 -16.95
CA ASN A 18 -11.30 9.38 -17.99
C ASN A 18 -10.19 8.42 -18.47
N LEU A 19 -10.26 8.02 -19.72
CA LEU A 19 -9.22 7.22 -20.34
C LEU A 19 -8.06 8.12 -20.78
N THR A 20 -6.88 7.85 -20.25
CA THR A 20 -5.65 8.47 -20.73
C THR A 20 -5.20 7.75 -22.01
N PRO A 21 -4.90 8.47 -23.10
CA PRO A 21 -4.36 7.85 -24.31
C PRO A 21 -3.10 7.04 -24.02
N ALA A 22 -2.98 5.87 -24.63
CA ALA A 22 -1.89 4.93 -24.35
C ALA A 22 -0.51 5.50 -24.66
N ASP A 23 -0.40 6.32 -25.71
CA ASP A 23 0.82 7.01 -26.13
C ASP A 23 1.31 8.06 -25.12
N MET A 24 0.43 8.58 -24.26
CA MET A 24 0.82 9.46 -23.16
C MET A 24 1.37 8.71 -21.94
N CYS A 25 1.04 7.42 -21.79
CA CYS A 25 1.35 6.63 -20.60
C CYS A 25 2.45 5.61 -20.83
N LEU A 26 2.51 5.05 -22.03
CA LEU A 26 3.39 3.93 -22.35
C LEU A 26 4.35 4.33 -23.48
N PRO A 27 5.66 4.10 -23.31
CA PRO A 27 6.57 4.19 -24.43
C PRO A 27 6.20 3.11 -25.46
N PRO A 28 6.56 3.31 -26.74
CA PRO A 28 6.41 2.28 -27.75
C PRO A 28 7.03 0.97 -27.25
N TYR A 29 6.30 -0.12 -27.40
CA TYR A 29 6.81 -1.44 -27.03
C TYR A 29 7.91 -1.86 -27.97
N ASP A 30 9.10 -2.08 -27.43
CA ASP A 30 10.25 -2.62 -28.16
C ASP A 30 10.68 -3.93 -27.48
N PRO A 31 10.35 -5.09 -28.07
CA PRO A 31 10.69 -6.38 -27.50
C PRO A 31 12.20 -6.60 -27.37
N TYR A 32 12.99 -5.93 -28.20
CA TYR A 32 14.46 -6.04 -28.18
C TYR A 32 15.11 -5.20 -27.08
N ARG A 33 14.40 -4.24 -26.52
CA ARG A 33 14.85 -3.40 -25.40
C ARG A 33 14.22 -3.77 -24.06
N SER A 34 13.34 -4.76 -24.06
CA SER A 34 12.75 -5.24 -22.81
C SER A 34 13.81 -5.84 -21.91
N PRO A 35 13.97 -5.36 -20.67
CA PRO A 35 14.89 -5.97 -19.69
C PRO A 35 14.36 -7.31 -19.17
N VAL A 36 13.12 -7.67 -19.52
CA VAL A 36 12.50 -8.91 -19.08
C VAL A 36 12.82 -10.01 -20.07
N PRO A 37 13.30 -11.18 -19.63
CA PRO A 37 13.46 -12.33 -20.52
C PRO A 37 12.13 -12.64 -21.18
N CYS A 38 12.07 -12.50 -22.49
CA CYS A 38 10.91 -12.92 -23.25
C CYS A 38 11.07 -14.37 -23.70
N MET A 39 9.97 -15.05 -23.94
CA MET A 39 9.97 -16.44 -24.42
C MET A 39 10.37 -16.53 -25.90
N ASP A 40 10.53 -15.39 -26.58
CA ASP A 40 11.01 -15.33 -27.93
C ASP A 40 12.51 -15.60 -27.99
N MET A 41 12.88 -16.59 -28.74
CA MET A 41 14.26 -17.04 -28.91
C MET A 41 15.17 -16.01 -29.60
N GLU A 42 14.62 -15.03 -30.24
CA GLU A 42 15.36 -13.93 -30.90
C GLU A 42 15.59 -12.74 -29.94
N CYS A 43 14.90 -12.70 -28.82
CA CYS A 43 15.08 -11.67 -27.82
C CYS A 43 16.49 -11.73 -27.21
N PRO A 44 17.25 -10.62 -27.19
CA PRO A 44 18.59 -10.60 -26.64
C PRO A 44 18.75 -11.19 -25.23
N PRO A 45 17.85 -10.96 -24.27
CA PRO A 45 17.92 -11.61 -22.95
C PRO A 45 17.82 -13.13 -23.01
N VAL A 46 16.98 -13.67 -23.90
CA VAL A 46 16.85 -15.13 -24.10
C VAL A 46 18.09 -15.70 -24.78
N ARG A 47 18.67 -14.94 -25.71
CA ARG A 47 19.93 -15.35 -26.34
C ARG A 47 21.08 -15.41 -25.33
N MET A 48 21.14 -14.47 -24.39
CA MET A 48 22.10 -14.52 -23.27
C MET A 48 21.85 -15.71 -22.35
N MET A 49 20.62 -16.12 -22.15
CA MET A 49 20.24 -17.30 -21.36
C MET A 49 20.51 -18.64 -22.09
N ARG A 50 20.59 -18.62 -23.41
CA ARG A 50 20.89 -19.80 -24.25
C ARG A 50 22.32 -20.24 -24.19
N ASP A 51 23.23 -19.36 -23.84
CA ASP A 51 24.65 -19.70 -23.80
C ASP A 51 24.96 -20.51 -22.51
N PRO A 52 25.28 -21.80 -22.61
CA PRO A 52 25.39 -22.68 -21.45
C PRO A 52 26.32 -22.19 -20.34
N PRO A 53 27.48 -21.56 -20.65
CA PRO A 53 28.37 -21.02 -19.62
C PRO A 53 27.74 -19.86 -18.87
N ILE A 54 26.94 -19.02 -19.55
CA ILE A 54 26.27 -17.86 -18.97
C ILE A 54 25.08 -18.31 -18.15
N MET A 55 24.33 -19.32 -18.61
CA MET A 55 23.17 -19.84 -17.91
C MET A 55 23.52 -20.48 -16.55
N LYS A 56 24.61 -21.23 -16.49
CA LYS A 56 25.08 -21.83 -15.22
C LYS A 56 25.62 -20.80 -14.23
N SER A 57 26.26 -19.76 -14.76
CA SER A 57 26.83 -18.68 -13.94
C SER A 57 25.78 -17.71 -13.47
N ASN A 58 24.85 -17.29 -14.34
CA ASN A 58 23.92 -16.23 -14.03
C ASN A 58 22.84 -16.61 -13.04
N TYR A 59 22.33 -17.83 -13.05
CA TYR A 59 21.26 -18.21 -12.10
C TYR A 59 21.73 -18.15 -10.64
N ILE A 60 23.00 -18.44 -10.41
CA ILE A 60 23.63 -18.34 -9.09
C ILE A 60 24.18 -16.93 -8.87
N SER A 61 24.71 -16.28 -9.90
CA SER A 61 25.36 -14.98 -9.81
C SER A 61 24.39 -13.81 -9.60
N TYR A 62 23.18 -13.87 -10.15
CA TYR A 62 22.17 -12.83 -9.95
C TYR A 62 21.80 -12.63 -8.47
N ALA A 63 21.85 -13.71 -7.70
CA ALA A 63 21.53 -13.63 -6.28
C ALA A 63 22.73 -13.26 -5.40
N THR A 64 23.96 -13.42 -5.89
CA THR A 64 25.16 -13.38 -5.04
C THR A 64 26.27 -12.41 -5.47
N HIS A 65 26.28 -11.93 -6.71
CA HIS A 65 27.36 -11.06 -7.18
C HIS A 65 27.14 -9.60 -6.77
N ALA A 66 28.11 -8.99 -6.12
CA ALA A 66 28.02 -7.63 -5.61
C ALA A 66 27.69 -6.56 -6.68
N SER A 67 28.18 -6.72 -7.92
CA SER A 67 27.86 -5.81 -9.03
C SER A 67 26.38 -5.85 -9.41
N TRP A 68 25.75 -7.02 -9.39
CA TRP A 68 24.33 -7.17 -9.67
C TRP A 68 23.46 -6.57 -8.55
N GLN A 69 23.91 -6.66 -7.31
CA GLN A 69 23.22 -6.00 -6.22
C GLN A 69 23.14 -4.49 -6.42
N GLN A 70 24.22 -3.87 -6.87
CA GLN A 70 24.23 -2.44 -7.20
C GLN A 70 23.26 -2.10 -8.33
N GLU A 71 23.21 -2.91 -9.38
CA GLU A 71 22.27 -2.71 -10.47
C GLU A 71 20.81 -2.92 -10.05
N ILE A 72 20.54 -3.90 -9.19
CA ILE A 72 19.21 -4.14 -8.63
C ILE A 72 18.79 -2.92 -7.80
N TRP A 73 19.65 -2.43 -6.93
CA TRP A 73 19.34 -1.22 -6.15
C TRP A 73 19.12 0.00 -7.03
N ALA A 74 19.94 0.18 -8.04
CA ALA A 74 19.76 1.27 -9.01
C ALA A 74 18.44 1.13 -9.79
N ALA A 75 18.01 -0.09 -10.10
CA ALA A 75 16.72 -0.36 -10.73
C ALA A 75 15.54 -0.08 -9.78
N VAL A 76 15.67 -0.46 -8.51
CA VAL A 76 14.67 -0.15 -7.47
C VAL A 76 14.52 1.36 -7.31
N GLU A 77 15.61 2.11 -7.26
CA GLU A 77 15.58 3.56 -7.15
C GLU A 77 14.97 4.23 -8.39
N ARG A 78 15.29 3.75 -9.60
CA ARG A 78 14.63 4.23 -10.83
C ARG A 78 13.14 3.96 -10.81
N SER A 79 12.74 2.76 -10.39
CA SER A 79 11.33 2.38 -10.25
C SER A 79 10.62 3.25 -9.22
N ARG A 80 11.24 3.52 -8.08
CA ARG A 80 10.71 4.41 -7.05
C ARG A 80 10.47 5.82 -7.60
N LYS A 81 11.46 6.41 -8.24
CA LYS A 81 11.34 7.75 -8.84
C LYS A 81 10.24 7.81 -9.91
N HIS A 82 10.16 6.77 -10.72
CA HIS A 82 9.12 6.65 -11.75
C HIS A 82 7.73 6.55 -11.13
N THR A 83 7.56 5.70 -10.12
CA THR A 83 6.28 5.52 -9.41
C THR A 83 5.85 6.83 -8.75
N ILE A 84 6.74 7.51 -8.02
CA ILE A 84 6.46 8.81 -7.39
C ILE A 84 5.91 9.82 -8.41
N LYS A 85 6.54 9.89 -9.57
CA LYS A 85 6.12 10.80 -10.65
C LYS A 85 4.72 10.47 -11.15
N TRP A 86 4.42 9.18 -11.39
CA TRP A 86 3.16 8.78 -12.02
C TRP A 86 1.95 8.81 -11.10
N ILE A 87 2.13 8.51 -9.80
CA ILE A 87 1.03 8.52 -8.84
C ILE A 87 1.03 9.74 -7.92
N ASN A 88 1.86 10.74 -8.23
CA ASN A 88 2.00 11.95 -7.42
C ASN A 88 2.27 11.66 -5.94
N GLY A 89 3.42 11.03 -5.66
CA GLY A 89 3.81 10.58 -4.32
C GLY A 89 3.34 9.15 -4.00
N LEU A 90 3.96 8.54 -3.00
CA LEU A 90 3.66 7.15 -2.58
C LEU A 90 2.55 7.07 -1.53
N ILE A 91 2.30 8.17 -0.83
CA ILE A 91 1.23 8.32 0.15
C ILE A 91 0.48 9.63 -0.09
N ASP A 92 -0.73 9.72 0.43
CA ASP A 92 -1.44 11.00 0.68
C ASP A 92 -1.70 11.13 2.18
N THR A 93 -1.73 12.34 2.71
CA THR A 93 -1.87 12.58 4.15
C THR A 93 -2.93 13.64 4.46
N GLU A 94 -3.66 13.42 5.55
CA GLU A 94 -4.67 14.34 6.08
C GLU A 94 -4.45 14.43 7.61
N ASN A 95 -4.34 15.62 8.18
CA ASN A 95 -4.26 15.89 9.64
C ASN A 95 -3.23 15.03 10.41
N THR A 96 -2.05 14.81 9.86
CA THR A 96 -1.02 13.93 10.48
C THR A 96 -0.34 14.52 11.72
N ASP A 97 -0.69 15.72 12.11
CA ASP A 97 -0.34 16.32 13.41
C ASP A 97 -1.21 15.82 14.58
N ALA A 98 -2.25 15.02 14.30
CA ALA A 98 -3.10 14.42 15.31
C ALA A 98 -2.37 13.32 16.10
N GLU A 99 -2.81 13.11 17.36
CA GLU A 99 -2.28 12.02 18.21
C GLU A 99 -2.74 10.63 17.77
N VAL A 100 -3.85 10.56 17.06
CA VAL A 100 -4.41 9.33 16.48
C VAL A 100 -4.33 9.41 14.97
N VAL A 101 -3.72 8.43 14.33
CA VAL A 101 -3.58 8.38 12.87
C VAL A 101 -4.05 7.02 12.35
N ILE A 102 -4.89 7.02 11.35
CA ILE A 102 -5.26 5.82 10.60
C ILE A 102 -4.31 5.69 9.41
N VAL A 103 -3.69 4.53 9.25
CA VAL A 103 -2.89 4.20 8.05
C VAL A 103 -3.59 3.10 7.29
N ALA A 104 -4.01 3.38 6.07
CA ALA A 104 -4.82 2.46 5.28
C ALA A 104 -4.43 2.44 3.80
N SER A 105 -4.83 1.40 3.09
CA SER A 105 -4.66 1.23 1.65
C SER A 105 -5.96 0.73 1.00
N GLY A 106 -6.16 1.06 -0.27
CA GLY A 106 -7.33 0.63 -1.03
C GLY A 106 -8.65 1.13 -0.42
N THR A 107 -9.66 0.28 -0.40
CA THR A 107 -11.01 0.58 0.14
C THR A 107 -11.03 0.91 1.61
N ALA A 108 -10.09 0.40 2.41
CA ALA A 108 -9.99 0.74 3.82
C ALA A 108 -9.77 2.25 4.06
N VAL A 109 -9.24 2.97 3.07
CA VAL A 109 -9.06 4.43 3.14
C VAL A 109 -10.40 5.16 3.23
N SER A 110 -11.39 4.76 2.42
CA SER A 110 -12.73 5.37 2.44
C SER A 110 -13.43 5.13 3.77
N GLN A 111 -13.32 3.91 4.28
CA GLN A 111 -13.88 3.54 5.59
C GLN A 111 -13.19 4.28 6.73
N GLY A 112 -11.85 4.40 6.66
CA GLY A 112 -11.07 5.17 7.63
C GLY A 112 -11.44 6.65 7.63
N ARG A 113 -11.66 7.25 6.46
CA ARG A 113 -12.06 8.65 6.34
C ARG A 113 -13.44 8.89 6.96
N GLU A 114 -14.39 8.00 6.72
CA GLU A 114 -15.71 8.10 7.33
C GLU A 114 -15.66 7.84 8.86
N ALA A 115 -14.82 6.92 9.32
CA ALA A 115 -14.59 6.72 10.75
C ALA A 115 -14.01 7.96 11.42
N ILE A 116 -13.09 8.67 10.76
CA ILE A 116 -12.56 9.95 11.25
C ILE A 116 -13.67 10.96 11.41
N ARG A 117 -14.57 11.09 10.43
CA ARG A 117 -15.72 12.01 10.52
C ARG A 117 -16.62 11.69 11.73
N LEU A 118 -16.91 10.40 11.96
CA LEU A 118 -17.67 9.98 13.12
C LEU A 118 -16.98 10.32 14.46
N LEU A 119 -15.66 10.18 14.50
CA LEU A 119 -14.85 10.49 15.68
C LEU A 119 -14.74 11.99 15.93
N GLU A 120 -14.65 12.80 14.88
CA GLU A 120 -14.61 14.26 14.97
C GLU A 120 -15.93 14.83 15.53
N ASP A 121 -17.08 14.24 15.17
CA ASP A 121 -18.39 14.59 15.74
C ASP A 121 -18.43 14.33 17.28
N GLU A 122 -17.59 13.42 17.77
CA GLU A 122 -17.43 13.13 19.20
C GLU A 122 -16.22 13.86 19.85
N GLY A 123 -15.57 14.75 19.12
CA GLY A 123 -14.44 15.55 19.61
C GLY A 123 -13.08 14.85 19.57
N VAL A 124 -12.96 13.70 18.91
CA VAL A 124 -11.71 12.97 18.74
C VAL A 124 -11.07 13.33 17.39
N ARG A 125 -9.98 14.07 17.43
CA ARG A 125 -9.25 14.46 16.24
C ARG A 125 -8.34 13.33 15.75
N CYS A 126 -8.51 12.93 14.49
CA CYS A 126 -7.73 11.88 13.87
C CYS A 126 -7.09 12.34 12.55
N GLY A 127 -5.95 11.74 12.22
CA GLY A 127 -5.28 11.89 10.93
C GLY A 127 -5.43 10.64 10.06
N LEU A 128 -5.17 10.80 8.77
CA LEU A 128 -5.20 9.72 7.79
C LEU A 128 -3.90 9.71 6.95
N VAL A 129 -3.33 8.53 6.79
CA VAL A 129 -2.27 8.25 5.82
C VAL A 129 -2.80 7.21 4.84
N LYS A 130 -3.00 7.62 3.61
CA LYS A 130 -3.36 6.73 2.50
C LYS A 130 -2.09 6.21 1.83
N VAL A 131 -1.86 4.91 1.90
CA VAL A 131 -0.77 4.24 1.20
C VAL A 131 -1.22 3.90 -0.22
N LYS A 132 -0.61 4.57 -1.21
CA LYS A 132 -0.94 4.41 -2.65
C LYS A 132 -0.13 3.31 -3.32
N ALA A 133 1.12 3.11 -2.87
CA ALA A 133 1.99 2.06 -3.38
C ALA A 133 2.55 1.21 -2.23
N LEU A 134 2.37 -0.10 -2.34
CA LEU A 134 2.96 -1.05 -1.39
C LEU A 134 4.39 -1.42 -1.77
N ARG A 135 4.74 -1.27 -3.05
CA ARG A 135 6.10 -1.44 -3.59
C ARG A 135 6.30 -0.43 -4.74
N PRO A 136 7.32 0.41 -4.69
CA PRO A 136 8.31 0.52 -3.60
C PRO A 136 7.68 0.94 -2.27
N TRP A 137 8.20 0.39 -1.16
CA TRP A 137 7.64 0.65 0.17
C TRP A 137 7.89 2.11 0.61
N PRO A 138 6.86 2.87 1.01
CA PRO A 138 6.98 4.27 1.43
C PRO A 138 7.36 4.41 2.91
N GLY A 139 8.40 3.71 3.35
CA GLY A 139 8.73 3.61 4.77
C GLY A 139 9.14 4.94 5.41
N GLU A 140 9.88 5.76 4.68
CA GLU A 140 10.31 7.07 5.19
C GLU A 140 9.14 8.05 5.28
N GLU A 141 8.28 8.04 4.25
CA GLU A 141 7.09 8.88 4.19
C GLU A 141 6.10 8.52 5.32
N ILE A 142 5.90 7.22 5.56
CA ILE A 142 5.03 6.75 6.66
C ILE A 142 5.63 7.14 8.01
N ARG A 143 6.95 6.96 8.21
CA ARG A 143 7.63 7.34 9.45
C ARG A 143 7.46 8.82 9.74
N GLU A 144 7.66 9.67 8.73
CA GLU A 144 7.51 11.11 8.88
C GLU A 144 6.06 11.50 9.15
N ALA A 145 5.11 10.94 8.40
CA ALA A 145 3.68 11.21 8.56
C ALA A 145 3.11 10.76 9.91
N THR A 146 3.73 9.76 10.55
CA THR A 146 3.25 9.21 11.83
C THR A 146 4.11 9.57 13.03
N LYS A 147 5.09 10.47 12.88
CA LYS A 147 6.06 10.79 13.95
C LYS A 147 5.43 11.32 15.23
N ASN A 148 4.35 12.11 15.10
CA ASN A 148 3.64 12.73 16.22
C ASN A 148 2.51 11.84 16.79
N ALA A 149 2.13 10.77 16.08
CA ALA A 149 1.02 9.93 16.50
C ALA A 149 1.37 9.13 17.75
N LYS A 150 0.51 9.13 18.74
CA LYS A 150 0.55 8.25 19.92
C LYS A 150 -0.09 6.89 19.61
N HIS A 151 -1.09 6.88 18.73
CA HIS A 151 -1.81 5.67 18.32
C HIS A 151 -1.91 5.65 16.79
N ILE A 152 -1.56 4.52 16.20
CA ILE A 152 -1.63 4.29 14.75
C ILE A 152 -2.52 3.09 14.52
N PHE A 153 -3.67 3.28 13.87
CA PHE A 153 -4.62 2.22 13.56
C PHE A 153 -4.49 1.80 12.11
N VAL A 154 -4.49 0.49 11.87
CA VAL A 154 -4.29 -0.07 10.54
C VAL A 154 -5.44 -1.02 10.20
N PRO A 155 -6.58 -0.50 9.72
CA PRO A 155 -7.69 -1.35 9.25
C PRO A 155 -7.32 -2.02 7.92
N GLU A 156 -7.60 -3.33 7.80
CA GLU A 156 -7.23 -4.10 6.62
C GLU A 156 -8.29 -5.12 6.21
N PHE A 157 -8.48 -5.25 4.89
CA PHE A 157 -9.32 -6.31 4.31
C PHE A 157 -8.53 -7.60 4.10
N ASN A 158 -7.88 -8.10 5.16
CA ASN A 158 -7.19 -9.38 5.17
C ASN A 158 -7.13 -9.96 6.60
N VAL A 159 -6.86 -11.26 6.71
CA VAL A 159 -6.84 -11.97 8.00
C VAL A 159 -5.58 -11.68 8.81
N THR A 160 -4.48 -11.35 8.16
CA THR A 160 -3.15 -11.42 8.78
C THR A 160 -2.53 -10.09 9.14
N GLY A 161 -3.15 -8.96 8.76
CA GLY A 161 -2.63 -7.62 9.05
C GLY A 161 -1.26 -7.37 8.40
N TRP A 162 -1.18 -7.51 7.08
CA TRP A 162 0.09 -7.34 6.35
C TRP A 162 0.64 -5.92 6.43
N LEU A 163 -0.21 -4.93 6.20
CA LEU A 163 0.18 -3.53 6.25
C LEU A 163 0.63 -3.14 7.66
N ALA A 164 -0.09 -3.60 8.67
CA ALA A 164 0.27 -3.36 10.07
C ALA A 164 1.65 -3.94 10.42
N LYS A 165 1.99 -5.13 9.90
CA LYS A 165 3.31 -5.75 10.09
C LYS A 165 4.42 -4.95 9.43
N GLU A 166 4.22 -4.50 8.20
CA GLU A 166 5.19 -3.66 7.47
C GLU A 166 5.39 -2.31 8.19
N ILE A 167 4.31 -1.70 8.69
CA ILE A 167 4.40 -0.46 9.46
C ILE A 167 5.16 -0.69 10.77
N LYS A 168 4.86 -1.75 11.52
CA LYS A 168 5.58 -2.12 12.74
C LYS A 168 7.08 -2.32 12.52
N ALA A 169 7.46 -2.89 11.38
CA ALA A 169 8.86 -3.06 11.00
C ALA A 169 9.53 -1.75 10.57
N THR A 170 8.75 -0.75 10.18
CA THR A 170 9.23 0.51 9.60
C THR A 170 9.48 1.58 10.65
N ILE A 171 8.58 1.71 11.63
CA ILE A 171 8.59 2.82 12.58
C ILE A 171 9.23 2.42 13.92
N PRO A 172 9.90 3.33 14.61
CA PRO A 172 10.28 3.11 16.00
C PRO A 172 9.03 3.09 16.90
N ASN A 173 9.12 2.43 18.05
CA ASN A 173 8.03 2.33 19.04
C ASN A 173 6.78 1.69 18.39
N SER A 174 6.95 0.48 17.88
CA SER A 174 5.91 -0.27 17.16
C SER A 174 4.70 -0.67 18.04
N GLU A 175 4.82 -0.57 19.36
CA GLU A 175 3.73 -0.81 20.33
C GLU A 175 2.56 0.16 20.16
N ARG A 176 2.78 1.33 19.57
CA ARG A 176 1.71 2.29 19.26
C ARG A 176 0.90 1.92 18.01
N VAL A 177 1.28 0.85 17.30
CA VAL A 177 0.57 0.35 16.11
C VAL A 177 -0.45 -0.70 16.50
N HIS A 178 -1.71 -0.35 16.33
CA HIS A 178 -2.86 -1.22 16.52
C HIS A 178 -3.23 -1.85 15.18
N ALA A 179 -3.08 -3.18 15.10
CA ALA A 179 -3.46 -3.94 13.91
C ALA A 179 -4.96 -4.25 13.97
N GLY A 180 -5.72 -3.75 13.04
CA GLY A 180 -7.16 -3.97 12.94
C GLY A 180 -8.01 -2.70 12.83
N PRO A 181 -9.32 -2.84 12.60
CA PRO A 181 -10.04 -4.11 12.43
C PRO A 181 -9.60 -4.88 11.18
N HIS A 182 -9.72 -6.20 11.25
CA HIS A 182 -9.47 -7.09 10.13
C HIS A 182 -10.78 -7.69 9.62
N VAL A 183 -11.07 -7.51 8.36
CA VAL A 183 -12.26 -8.06 7.69
C VAL A 183 -11.83 -8.82 6.44
N CYS A 184 -12.40 -9.97 6.20
CA CYS A 184 -12.09 -10.80 5.04
C CYS A 184 -13.33 -11.52 4.49
N GLY A 185 -13.17 -12.27 3.40
CA GLY A 185 -14.25 -13.11 2.86
C GLY A 185 -15.38 -12.34 2.17
N GLY A 186 -15.08 -11.17 1.61
CA GLY A 186 -16.07 -10.35 0.90
C GLY A 186 -17.06 -9.60 1.80
N MET A 187 -16.74 -9.48 3.07
CA MET A 187 -17.53 -8.66 3.99
C MET A 187 -17.11 -7.19 3.92
N THR A 188 -18.04 -6.30 4.19
CA THR A 188 -17.77 -4.87 4.34
C THR A 188 -17.15 -4.59 5.72
N MET A 189 -16.38 -3.51 5.81
CA MET A 189 -15.87 -2.97 7.07
C MET A 189 -16.62 -1.66 7.37
N PRO A 190 -17.67 -1.69 8.18
CA PRO A 190 -18.36 -0.46 8.56
C PRO A 190 -17.40 0.50 9.28
N PRO A 191 -17.47 1.81 8.99
CA PRO A 191 -16.61 2.80 9.65
C PRO A 191 -16.79 2.85 11.17
N GLU A 192 -17.97 2.47 11.68
CA GLU A 192 -18.29 2.39 13.09
C GLU A 192 -17.41 1.36 13.84
N ILE A 193 -17.00 0.28 13.17
CA ILE A 193 -16.09 -0.71 13.75
C ILE A 193 -14.71 -0.07 13.97
N ILE A 194 -14.20 0.67 12.98
CA ILE A 194 -12.93 1.39 13.12
C ILE A 194 -13.03 2.42 14.24
N ALA A 195 -14.09 3.22 14.24
CA ALA A 195 -14.30 4.24 15.27
C ALA A 195 -14.41 3.63 16.68
N SER A 196 -15.10 2.49 16.82
CA SER A 196 -15.26 1.80 18.12
C SER A 196 -13.93 1.24 18.64
N GLU A 197 -13.08 0.67 17.78
CA GLU A 197 -11.75 0.20 18.17
C GLU A 197 -10.85 1.36 18.62
N ILE A 198 -10.90 2.49 17.91
CA ILE A 198 -10.16 3.69 18.30
C ILE A 198 -10.63 4.18 19.67
N LYS A 199 -11.94 4.31 19.88
CA LYS A 199 -12.51 4.73 21.18
C LYS A 199 -12.11 3.79 22.31
N ALA A 200 -12.17 2.47 22.06
CA ALA A 200 -11.77 1.48 23.05
C ALA A 200 -10.28 1.61 23.46
N ALA A 201 -9.40 1.81 22.48
CA ALA A 201 -7.97 2.00 22.74
C ALA A 201 -7.66 3.31 23.50
N LEU A 202 -8.48 4.34 23.29
CA LEU A 202 -8.38 5.62 24.00
C LEU A 202 -9.04 5.61 25.38
N GLY A 203 -9.69 4.50 25.77
CA GLY A 203 -10.46 4.41 27.02
C GLY A 203 -11.76 5.22 27.02
N LEU A 204 -12.24 5.63 25.86
CA LEU A 204 -13.51 6.33 25.70
C LEU A 204 -14.66 5.32 25.67
N ARG A 205 -15.73 5.58 26.43
CA ARG A 205 -16.90 4.68 26.46
C ARG A 205 -17.57 4.67 25.08
N SER A 206 -17.70 3.49 24.48
CA SER A 206 -18.65 3.29 23.39
C SER A 206 -20.07 3.38 23.98
N GLU A 207 -20.88 4.31 23.54
CA GLU A 207 -22.33 4.15 23.73
C GLU A 207 -22.73 2.88 22.99
N SER A 208 -23.29 1.92 23.73
CA SER A 208 -23.63 0.60 23.19
C SER A 208 -24.67 0.75 22.09
N LEU A 209 -24.39 0.20 20.90
CA LEU A 209 -25.33 0.01 19.79
C LEU A 209 -26.50 -0.93 20.12
N ALA A 210 -26.80 -1.13 21.39
CA ALA A 210 -27.87 -1.99 21.92
C ALA A 210 -29.23 -1.27 21.96
N GLY A 211 -29.60 -0.48 20.96
CA GLY A 211 -30.83 0.30 21.01
C GLY A 211 -31.55 0.60 19.68
N ARG A 212 -31.17 -0.02 18.56
CA ARG A 212 -31.92 0.15 17.32
C ARG A 212 -32.24 -1.20 16.66
N GLY A 213 -33.11 -1.94 17.31
CA GLY A 213 -33.67 -3.19 16.79
C GLY A 213 -35.03 -3.45 17.46
N SER A 214 -36.06 -2.79 16.99
CA SER A 214 -37.46 -3.20 17.13
C SER A 214 -38.29 -2.63 16.00
#